data_8df44a80143f09507adc8f381d78f6f8
#
_entry.id   8df44a80143f09507adc8f381d78f6f8
#
_cell.length_a   1.000
_cell.length_b   1.000
_cell.length_c   1.000
_cell.angle_alpha   90.00
_cell.angle_beta   90.00
_cell.angle_gamma   90.00
#
_symmetry.space_group_name_H-M   'P 1'
#
loop_
_entity.id
_entity.type
_entity.pdbx_description
1 polymer ?
#
loop_
_entity_poly.entity_id
_entity_poly.type
_entity_poly.pdbx_seq_one_letter_code
_entity_poly.pdbx_strand_id
1 'polypeptide(L)'
;TLKQAKTGDISFFSNAKYSEELSQTKASVCILEEKNLDKIPSTTVGWVVSNPYEVWAKILNKFYPDDKVESYISPSASISKTSTIGQNVYIGHGVFIGDAAIVGDGCYIEENTYIGPSVEIGANTKIHHSSTVTHSIIGSDCILHSGVRIGQDGFGFAPSSSGITKVPQLGIVIIGNNVEIGANTCIDRGAIED
;
A
#
# COMPACT_ATOMS: atom_id res chain seq x y z
N THR A 1 -17.60 13.15 -9.78
CA THR A 1 -17.14 14.54 -9.65
C THR A 1 -18.34 15.50 -9.56
N LEU A 2 -18.18 16.70 -8.98
CA LEU A 2 -19.26 17.71 -8.88
C LEU A 2 -19.88 18.01 -10.24
N LYS A 3 -19.07 18.18 -11.28
CA LYS A 3 -19.49 18.52 -12.64
C LYS A 3 -20.30 17.41 -13.34
N GLN A 4 -19.99 16.14 -13.05
CA GLN A 4 -20.60 15.00 -13.75
C GLN A 4 -21.72 14.33 -12.95
N ALA A 5 -21.88 14.72 -11.69
CA ALA A 5 -22.88 14.15 -10.80
C ALA A 5 -24.30 14.42 -11.32
N LYS A 6 -25.18 13.44 -11.12
CA LYS A 6 -26.60 13.45 -11.49
C LYS A 6 -27.45 13.24 -10.26
N THR A 7 -28.76 13.37 -10.38
CA THR A 7 -29.72 12.99 -9.36
C THR A 7 -29.53 11.52 -8.99
N GLY A 8 -29.42 11.25 -7.70
CA GLY A 8 -29.07 9.94 -7.13
C GLY A 8 -27.61 9.81 -6.74
N ASP A 9 -26.73 10.67 -7.25
CA ASP A 9 -25.30 10.61 -6.92
C ASP A 9 -24.97 11.36 -5.64
N ILE A 10 -23.88 10.90 -4.99
CA ILE A 10 -23.20 11.61 -3.92
C ILE A 10 -21.87 12.18 -4.43
N SER A 11 -21.54 13.41 -4.05
CA SER A 11 -20.28 14.07 -4.37
C SER A 11 -19.69 14.74 -3.12
N PHE A 12 -18.51 15.32 -3.24
CA PHE A 12 -17.88 16.08 -2.14
C PHE A 12 -17.21 17.35 -2.65
N PHE A 13 -17.03 18.32 -1.73
CA PHE A 13 -16.33 19.56 -1.98
C PHE A 13 -15.30 19.81 -0.86
N SER A 14 -14.03 19.85 -1.22
CA SER A 14 -12.92 20.12 -0.29
C SER A 14 -11.91 21.13 -0.82
N ASN A 15 -12.04 21.60 -2.06
CA ASN A 15 -11.08 22.51 -2.69
C ASN A 15 -11.80 23.66 -3.38
N ALA A 16 -11.46 24.89 -2.98
CA ALA A 16 -12.07 26.13 -3.49
C ALA A 16 -11.94 26.31 -5.01
N LYS A 17 -10.98 25.66 -5.66
CA LYS A 17 -10.84 25.64 -7.13
C LYS A 17 -12.11 25.17 -7.84
N TYR A 18 -12.92 24.34 -7.19
CA TYR A 18 -14.13 23.74 -7.77
C TYR A 18 -15.42 24.43 -7.28
N SER A 19 -15.34 25.71 -6.85
CA SER A 19 -16.51 26.45 -6.32
C SER A 19 -17.59 26.68 -7.39
N GLU A 20 -17.21 26.85 -8.64
CA GLU A 20 -18.17 27.00 -9.74
C GLU A 20 -18.94 25.68 -9.97
N GLU A 21 -18.23 24.57 -9.99
CA GLU A 21 -18.84 23.24 -10.14
C GLU A 21 -19.74 22.90 -8.93
N LEU A 22 -19.40 23.40 -7.73
CA LEU A 22 -20.25 23.22 -6.55
C LEU A 22 -21.60 23.89 -6.75
N SER A 23 -21.62 25.14 -7.21
CA SER A 23 -22.86 25.90 -7.43
C SER A 23 -23.75 25.37 -8.55
N GLN A 24 -23.20 24.54 -9.44
CA GLN A 24 -23.89 23.98 -10.60
C GLN A 24 -24.11 22.46 -10.49
N THR A 25 -23.70 21.83 -9.37
CA THR A 25 -23.80 20.38 -9.25
C THR A 25 -25.24 19.87 -9.29
N LYS A 26 -25.44 18.70 -9.89
CA LYS A 26 -26.72 17.97 -9.90
C LYS A 26 -26.70 16.77 -8.95
N ALA A 27 -25.68 16.67 -8.06
CA ALA A 27 -25.63 15.64 -7.05
C ALA A 27 -26.83 15.73 -6.11
N SER A 28 -27.40 14.62 -5.70
CA SER A 28 -28.43 14.60 -4.66
C SER A 28 -27.86 14.97 -3.29
N VAL A 29 -26.62 14.55 -3.01
CA VAL A 29 -25.92 14.87 -1.77
C VAL A 29 -24.51 15.39 -2.08
N CYS A 30 -24.09 16.44 -1.38
CA CYS A 30 -22.73 16.94 -1.40
C CYS A 30 -22.15 16.99 0.00
N ILE A 31 -21.03 16.30 0.24
CA ILE A 31 -20.27 16.33 1.49
C ILE A 31 -19.41 17.59 1.45
N LEU A 32 -19.52 18.44 2.47
CA LEU A 32 -18.84 19.74 2.48
C LEU A 32 -18.67 20.27 3.92
N GLU A 33 -17.84 21.29 4.08
CA GLU A 33 -17.79 22.05 5.33
C GLU A 33 -18.94 23.05 5.40
N GLU A 34 -19.39 23.39 6.63
CA GLU A 34 -20.50 24.31 6.91
C GLU A 34 -20.39 25.66 6.18
N LYS A 35 -19.18 26.22 6.11
CA LYS A 35 -18.90 27.51 5.42
C LYS A 35 -19.21 27.53 3.92
N ASN A 36 -19.53 26.39 3.31
CA ASN A 36 -19.86 26.26 1.90
C ASN A 36 -21.31 25.83 1.66
N LEU A 37 -22.11 25.69 2.72
CA LEU A 37 -23.47 25.19 2.63
C LEU A 37 -24.39 26.12 1.79
N ASP A 38 -24.14 27.41 1.83
CA ASP A 38 -24.85 28.44 1.09
C ASP A 38 -24.57 28.43 -0.42
N LYS A 39 -23.54 27.71 -0.85
CA LYS A 39 -23.10 27.67 -2.24
C LYS A 39 -23.70 26.51 -3.07
N ILE A 40 -24.34 25.55 -2.42
CA ILE A 40 -24.94 24.41 -3.13
C ILE A 40 -26.32 24.80 -3.70
N PRO A 41 -26.72 24.17 -4.82
CA PRO A 41 -28.09 24.32 -5.34
C PRO A 41 -29.13 23.85 -4.32
N SER A 42 -30.32 24.48 -4.34
CA SER A 42 -31.45 24.08 -3.47
C SER A 42 -31.93 22.62 -3.68
N THR A 43 -31.56 22.02 -4.80
CA THR A 43 -31.85 20.61 -5.14
C THR A 43 -30.85 19.62 -4.55
N THR A 44 -29.74 20.11 -3.97
CA THR A 44 -28.67 19.29 -3.42
C THR A 44 -28.74 19.35 -1.88
N VAL A 45 -28.71 18.20 -1.22
CA VAL A 45 -28.62 18.12 0.24
C VAL A 45 -27.14 18.24 0.66
N GLY A 46 -26.83 19.21 1.53
CA GLY A 46 -25.51 19.36 2.12
C GLY A 46 -25.31 18.38 3.28
N TRP A 47 -24.32 17.52 3.18
CA TRP A 47 -23.84 16.71 4.31
C TRP A 47 -22.65 17.39 4.96
N VAL A 48 -22.94 18.15 6.03
CA VAL A 48 -21.93 18.98 6.69
C VAL A 48 -21.02 18.15 7.57
N VAL A 49 -19.72 18.27 7.37
CA VAL A 49 -18.66 17.58 8.12
C VAL A 49 -17.43 18.47 8.25
N SER A 50 -16.56 18.18 9.20
CA SER A 50 -15.30 18.92 9.40
C SER A 50 -14.23 18.60 8.34
N ASN A 51 -14.21 17.37 7.83
CA ASN A 51 -13.25 16.94 6.82
C ASN A 51 -13.96 16.17 5.68
N PRO A 52 -14.44 16.87 4.66
CA PRO A 52 -15.17 16.25 3.54
C PRO A 52 -14.37 15.19 2.77
N TYR A 53 -13.06 15.38 2.64
CA TYR A 53 -12.20 14.45 1.90
C TYR A 53 -12.03 13.13 2.63
N GLU A 54 -11.85 13.16 3.94
CA GLU A 54 -11.78 11.96 4.79
C GLU A 54 -13.10 11.17 4.75
N VAL A 55 -14.23 11.86 4.88
CA VAL A 55 -15.55 11.21 4.83
C VAL A 55 -15.79 10.60 3.45
N TRP A 56 -15.38 11.31 2.38
CA TRP A 56 -15.44 10.79 1.03
C TRP A 56 -14.62 9.50 0.87
N ALA A 57 -13.38 9.45 1.37
CA ALA A 57 -12.55 8.24 1.33
C ALA A 57 -13.24 7.07 2.07
N LYS A 58 -13.80 7.31 3.26
CA LYS A 58 -14.56 6.29 4.01
C LYS A 58 -15.77 5.76 3.24
N ILE A 59 -16.47 6.64 2.52
CA ILE A 59 -17.59 6.27 1.69
C ILE A 59 -17.13 5.40 0.51
N LEU A 60 -16.06 5.81 -0.19
CA LEU A 60 -15.51 5.02 -1.29
C LEU A 60 -15.13 3.61 -0.84
N ASN A 61 -14.44 3.47 0.27
CA ASN A 61 -14.08 2.16 0.83
C ASN A 61 -15.32 1.30 1.19
N LYS A 62 -16.44 1.95 1.52
CA LYS A 62 -17.71 1.24 1.78
C LYS A 62 -18.40 0.77 0.50
N PHE A 63 -18.36 1.58 -0.55
CA PHE A 63 -18.99 1.26 -1.85
C PHE A 63 -18.12 0.34 -2.72
N TYR A 64 -16.82 0.43 -2.54
CA TYR A 64 -15.80 -0.33 -3.28
C TYR A 64 -14.86 -1.00 -2.29
N PRO A 65 -15.37 -1.93 -1.47
CA PRO A 65 -14.49 -2.67 -0.56
C PRO A 65 -13.51 -3.51 -1.38
N ASP A 66 -12.33 -3.73 -0.83
CA ASP A 66 -11.40 -4.70 -1.41
C ASP A 66 -12.08 -6.06 -1.56
N ASP A 67 -11.79 -6.75 -2.64
CA ASP A 67 -12.26 -8.11 -2.84
C ASP A 67 -11.78 -8.99 -1.68
N LYS A 68 -12.70 -9.78 -1.14
CA LYS A 68 -12.33 -10.79 -0.16
C LYS A 68 -11.52 -11.86 -0.85
N VAL A 69 -10.24 -11.87 -0.58
CA VAL A 69 -9.34 -12.92 -1.08
C VAL A 69 -9.51 -14.15 -0.21
N GLU A 70 -9.90 -15.26 -0.83
CA GLU A 70 -9.89 -16.55 -0.16
C GLU A 70 -8.45 -16.97 0.16
N SER A 71 -8.25 -17.60 1.31
CA SER A 71 -6.96 -18.19 1.67
C SER A 71 -6.55 -19.22 0.62
N TYR A 72 -5.36 -19.04 0.07
CA TYR A 72 -4.85 -19.90 -1.00
C TYR A 72 -3.32 -19.94 -0.97
N ILE A 73 -2.76 -21.11 -1.10
CA ILE A 73 -1.32 -21.29 -1.33
C ILE A 73 -1.14 -22.05 -2.65
N SER A 74 -0.52 -21.39 -3.60
CA SER A 74 -0.30 -21.99 -4.91
C SER A 74 0.61 -23.22 -4.82
N PRO A 75 0.26 -24.33 -5.49
CA PRO A 75 1.15 -25.50 -5.60
C PRO A 75 2.49 -25.19 -6.28
N SER A 76 2.59 -24.11 -7.04
CA SER A 76 3.82 -23.66 -7.68
C SER A 76 4.65 -22.68 -6.82
N ALA A 77 4.18 -22.30 -5.63
CA ALA A 77 4.98 -21.53 -4.70
C ALA A 77 6.09 -22.41 -4.09
N SER A 78 7.27 -21.84 -3.95
CA SER A 78 8.41 -22.46 -3.29
C SER A 78 8.57 -21.90 -1.89
N ILE A 79 8.12 -22.64 -0.90
CA ILE A 79 8.10 -22.21 0.49
C ILE A 79 9.08 -23.05 1.30
N SER A 80 10.03 -22.40 1.98
CA SER A 80 10.97 -23.12 2.85
C SER A 80 10.26 -23.82 4.02
N LYS A 81 10.72 -25.00 4.36
CA LYS A 81 10.20 -25.76 5.52
C LYS A 81 10.50 -25.09 6.86
N THR A 82 11.46 -24.17 6.89
CA THR A 82 11.85 -23.42 8.10
C THR A 82 11.12 -22.10 8.25
N SER A 83 10.36 -21.69 7.22
CA SER A 83 9.54 -20.49 7.30
C SER A 83 8.28 -20.71 8.13
N THR A 84 7.75 -19.62 8.68
CA THR A 84 6.48 -19.59 9.41
C THR A 84 5.44 -18.85 8.59
N ILE A 85 4.33 -19.51 8.26
CA ILE A 85 3.23 -18.92 7.49
C ILE A 85 2.01 -18.84 8.40
N GLY A 86 1.45 -17.65 8.51
CA GLY A 86 0.25 -17.37 9.29
C GLY A 86 -1.04 -17.97 8.71
N GLN A 87 -2.15 -17.66 9.34
CA GLN A 87 -3.47 -18.12 8.92
C GLN A 87 -4.09 -17.17 7.88
N ASN A 88 -5.02 -17.69 7.08
CA ASN A 88 -5.78 -16.92 6.08
C ASN A 88 -4.90 -16.13 5.10
N VAL A 89 -3.79 -16.71 4.68
CA VAL A 89 -2.87 -16.08 3.73
C VAL A 89 -3.22 -16.44 2.28
N TYR A 90 -2.89 -15.52 1.37
CA TYR A 90 -2.83 -15.78 -0.07
C TYR A 90 -1.38 -15.79 -0.51
N ILE A 91 -0.94 -16.84 -1.17
CA ILE A 91 0.39 -16.97 -1.77
C ILE A 91 0.24 -17.41 -3.22
N GLY A 92 0.53 -16.49 -4.14
CA GLY A 92 0.34 -16.64 -5.58
C GLY A 92 1.32 -17.57 -6.27
N HIS A 93 1.15 -17.73 -7.57
CA HIS A 93 2.01 -18.59 -8.40
C HIS A 93 3.45 -18.05 -8.45
N GLY A 94 4.43 -18.96 -8.36
CA GLY A 94 5.84 -18.61 -8.49
C GLY A 94 6.39 -17.75 -7.36
N VAL A 95 5.66 -17.60 -6.25
CA VAL A 95 6.17 -16.95 -5.04
C VAL A 95 7.27 -17.81 -4.44
N PHE A 96 8.36 -17.17 -4.02
CA PHE A 96 9.43 -17.79 -3.24
C PHE A 96 9.43 -17.23 -1.84
N ILE A 97 9.47 -18.11 -0.82
CA ILE A 97 9.61 -17.74 0.59
C ILE A 97 10.82 -18.48 1.16
N GLY A 98 11.82 -17.71 1.57
CA GLY A 98 13.12 -18.19 2.04
C GLY A 98 13.12 -18.78 3.44
N ASP A 99 14.29 -19.30 3.83
CA ASP A 99 14.50 -19.91 5.13
C ASP A 99 14.25 -18.94 6.28
N ALA A 100 13.62 -19.43 7.35
CA ALA A 100 13.30 -18.66 8.54
C ALA A 100 12.50 -17.37 8.31
N ALA A 101 11.90 -17.18 7.13
CA ALA A 101 11.01 -16.06 6.88
C ALA A 101 9.70 -16.22 7.66
N ILE A 102 9.13 -15.12 8.10
CA ILE A 102 7.88 -15.06 8.85
C ILE A 102 6.86 -14.25 8.04
N VAL A 103 5.72 -14.86 7.75
CA VAL A 103 4.58 -14.22 7.08
C VAL A 103 3.40 -14.23 8.04
N GLY A 104 2.93 -13.05 8.44
CA GLY A 104 1.83 -12.87 9.37
C GLY A 104 0.48 -13.31 8.82
N ASP A 105 -0.52 -13.37 9.71
CA ASP A 105 -1.88 -13.72 9.36
C ASP A 105 -2.49 -12.75 8.35
N GLY A 106 -3.33 -13.24 7.45
CA GLY A 106 -4.07 -12.43 6.48
C GLY A 106 -3.20 -11.77 5.42
N CYS A 107 -1.92 -12.09 5.33
CA CYS A 107 -1.05 -11.54 4.28
C CYS A 107 -1.48 -11.98 2.88
N TYR A 108 -1.28 -11.08 1.92
CA TYR A 108 -1.58 -11.29 0.51
C TYR A 108 -0.32 -11.09 -0.32
N ILE A 109 0.25 -12.18 -0.84
CA ILE A 109 1.51 -12.17 -1.60
C ILE A 109 1.22 -12.63 -3.03
N GLU A 110 1.24 -11.70 -3.96
CA GLU A 110 0.96 -11.96 -5.36
C GLU A 110 2.11 -12.65 -6.11
N GLU A 111 1.81 -13.01 -7.34
CA GLU A 111 2.60 -13.86 -8.21
C GLU A 111 4.03 -13.35 -8.42
N ASN A 112 4.96 -14.30 -8.52
CA ASN A 112 6.38 -14.05 -8.83
C ASN A 112 7.07 -13.10 -7.83
N THR A 113 6.58 -13.02 -6.60
CA THR A 113 7.19 -12.25 -5.52
C THR A 113 8.27 -13.09 -4.83
N TYR A 114 9.39 -12.47 -4.51
CA TYR A 114 10.50 -13.09 -3.78
C TYR A 114 10.58 -12.52 -2.36
N ILE A 115 10.40 -13.39 -1.37
CA ILE A 115 10.62 -13.10 0.04
C ILE A 115 11.89 -13.82 0.47
N GLY A 116 12.92 -13.06 0.79
CA GLY A 116 14.23 -13.58 1.17
C GLY A 116 14.26 -14.26 2.54
N PRO A 117 15.38 -14.95 2.86
CA PRO A 117 15.57 -15.55 4.19
C PRO A 117 15.47 -14.52 5.31
N SER A 118 14.92 -14.96 6.46
CA SER A 118 14.76 -14.16 7.69
C SER A 118 14.01 -12.84 7.52
N VAL A 119 13.26 -12.66 6.45
CA VAL A 119 12.34 -11.51 6.29
C VAL A 119 11.13 -11.73 7.19
N GLU A 120 10.71 -10.66 7.87
CA GLU A 120 9.50 -10.66 8.68
C GLU A 120 8.44 -9.76 8.03
N ILE A 121 7.21 -10.27 7.91
CA ILE A 121 6.07 -9.55 7.34
C ILE A 121 4.93 -9.61 8.35
N GLY A 122 4.49 -8.44 8.82
CA GLY A 122 3.38 -8.30 9.75
C GLY A 122 2.03 -8.64 9.10
N ALA A 123 1.01 -8.83 9.95
CA ALA A 123 -0.31 -9.27 9.55
C ALA A 123 -1.00 -8.31 8.54
N ASN A 124 -1.89 -8.85 7.70
CA ASN A 124 -2.69 -8.12 6.71
C ASN A 124 -1.89 -7.31 5.67
N THR A 125 -0.58 -7.53 5.57
CA THR A 125 0.26 -6.83 4.59
C THR A 125 0.07 -7.42 3.21
N LYS A 126 -0.13 -6.52 2.21
CA LYS A 126 -0.30 -6.87 0.80
C LYS A 126 0.98 -6.59 0.04
N ILE A 127 1.49 -7.58 -0.68
CA ILE A 127 2.66 -7.45 -1.54
C ILE A 127 2.26 -7.84 -2.96
N HIS A 128 2.17 -6.85 -3.82
CA HIS A 128 1.78 -7.04 -5.20
C HIS A 128 2.89 -7.69 -6.03
N HIS A 129 2.50 -8.23 -7.17
CA HIS A 129 3.29 -9.11 -8.02
C HIS A 129 4.68 -8.56 -8.38
N SER A 130 5.60 -9.49 -8.65
CA SER A 130 6.96 -9.21 -9.13
C SER A 130 7.80 -8.35 -8.18
N SER A 131 7.48 -8.31 -6.90
CA SER A 131 8.22 -7.60 -5.85
C SER A 131 9.35 -8.45 -5.28
N THR A 132 10.34 -7.80 -4.68
CA THR A 132 11.45 -8.46 -3.98
C THR A 132 11.64 -7.83 -2.61
N VAL A 133 11.59 -8.65 -1.58
CA VAL A 133 11.77 -8.23 -0.17
C VAL A 133 12.87 -9.08 0.43
N THR A 134 13.98 -8.45 0.84
CA THR A 134 15.14 -9.10 1.43
C THR A 134 15.65 -8.26 2.62
N HIS A 135 16.34 -8.86 3.56
CA HIS A 135 16.99 -8.16 4.70
C HIS A 135 16.10 -7.07 5.29
N SER A 136 14.85 -7.43 5.65
CA SER A 136 13.88 -6.43 6.11
C SER A 136 12.85 -6.99 7.08
N ILE A 137 12.31 -6.06 7.88
CA ILE A 137 11.16 -6.25 8.74
C ILE A 137 10.08 -5.30 8.27
N ILE A 138 8.95 -5.85 7.85
CA ILE A 138 7.78 -5.10 7.37
C ILE A 138 6.68 -5.22 8.42
N GLY A 139 6.11 -4.09 8.81
CA GLY A 139 4.99 -4.05 9.75
C GLY A 139 3.67 -4.58 9.18
N SER A 140 2.61 -4.43 9.96
CA SER A 140 1.26 -4.86 9.62
C SER A 140 0.51 -3.83 8.78
N ASP A 141 -0.52 -4.29 8.05
CA ASP A 141 -1.43 -3.44 7.27
C ASP A 141 -0.73 -2.56 6.23
N CYS A 142 0.40 -3.04 5.70
CA CYS A 142 1.16 -2.36 4.64
C CYS A 142 0.70 -2.78 3.25
N ILE A 143 0.96 -1.91 2.26
CA ILE A 143 0.73 -2.18 0.83
C ILE A 143 2.03 -1.91 0.08
N LEU A 144 2.61 -2.95 -0.49
CA LEU A 144 3.78 -2.86 -1.36
C LEU A 144 3.31 -3.07 -2.80
N HIS A 145 3.31 -1.99 -3.59
CA HIS A 145 2.86 -2.07 -4.98
C HIS A 145 3.82 -2.86 -5.87
N SER A 146 3.32 -3.24 -7.04
CA SER A 146 4.03 -4.13 -7.97
C SER A 146 5.44 -3.67 -8.30
N GLY A 147 6.38 -4.61 -8.32
CA GLY A 147 7.76 -4.35 -8.71
C GLY A 147 8.62 -3.66 -7.65
N VAL A 148 8.15 -3.49 -6.42
CA VAL A 148 8.95 -2.92 -5.32
C VAL A 148 10.18 -3.78 -5.05
N ARG A 149 11.32 -3.13 -4.74
CA ARG A 149 12.60 -3.77 -4.38
C ARG A 149 13.04 -3.27 -3.01
N ILE A 150 13.05 -4.14 -2.01
CA ILE A 150 13.39 -3.79 -0.64
C ILE A 150 14.57 -4.65 -0.17
N GLY A 151 15.56 -4.00 0.46
CA GLY A 151 16.64 -4.65 1.20
C GLY A 151 17.81 -5.15 0.37
N GLN A 152 17.94 -4.72 -0.89
CA GLN A 152 19.18 -4.94 -1.65
C GLN A 152 20.29 -4.01 -1.17
N ASP A 153 21.54 -4.35 -1.50
CA ASP A 153 22.69 -3.52 -1.18
C ASP A 153 22.60 -2.14 -1.83
N GLY A 154 22.84 -1.11 -1.05
CA GLY A 154 23.07 0.24 -1.54
C GLY A 154 24.41 0.40 -2.25
N PHE A 155 24.66 1.58 -2.80
CA PHE A 155 25.92 1.92 -3.47
C PHE A 155 26.98 2.30 -2.45
N GLY A 156 27.90 1.36 -2.16
CA GLY A 156 29.02 1.57 -1.23
C GLY A 156 30.33 1.04 -1.79
N PHE A 157 31.28 1.94 -2.07
CA PHE A 157 32.60 1.58 -2.58
C PHE A 157 33.69 2.44 -1.93
N ALA A 158 34.80 1.80 -1.54
CA ALA A 158 36.00 2.43 -1.02
C ALA A 158 37.05 2.57 -2.15
N PRO A 159 37.39 3.78 -2.60
CA PRO A 159 38.45 3.98 -3.58
C PRO A 159 39.82 3.80 -2.91
N SER A 160 40.79 3.24 -3.65
CA SER A 160 42.16 3.09 -3.25
C SER A 160 43.11 3.29 -4.45
N SER A 161 44.41 3.35 -4.20
CA SER A 161 45.42 3.43 -5.27
C SER A 161 45.47 2.16 -6.14
N SER A 162 44.95 1.03 -5.65
CA SER A 162 44.87 -0.24 -6.37
C SER A 162 43.52 -0.49 -7.03
N GLY A 163 42.57 0.42 -6.94
CA GLY A 163 41.22 0.27 -7.51
C GLY A 163 40.09 0.58 -6.52
N ILE A 164 38.94 -0.05 -6.75
CA ILE A 164 37.70 0.16 -5.98
C ILE A 164 37.34 -1.14 -5.27
N THR A 165 37.10 -1.07 -3.97
CA THR A 165 36.63 -2.20 -3.17
C THR A 165 35.18 -1.98 -2.75
N LYS A 166 34.27 -2.96 -3.01
CA LYS A 166 32.88 -2.89 -2.54
C LYS A 166 32.84 -2.95 -1.01
N VAL A 167 32.06 -2.04 -0.41
CA VAL A 167 31.77 -2.07 1.03
C VAL A 167 30.53 -2.94 1.23
N PRO A 168 30.61 -4.05 2.00
CA PRO A 168 29.43 -4.87 2.31
C PRO A 168 28.39 -4.04 3.06
N GLN A 169 27.12 -4.30 2.74
CA GLN A 169 26.01 -3.69 3.43
C GLN A 169 25.47 -4.70 4.46
N LEU A 170 25.34 -4.32 5.73
CA LEU A 170 25.07 -5.23 6.84
C LEU A 170 23.75 -4.95 7.57
N GLY A 171 23.23 -3.71 7.50
CA GLY A 171 21.98 -3.32 8.11
C GLY A 171 20.76 -3.95 7.41
N ILE A 172 19.58 -3.65 7.90
CA ILE A 172 18.31 -4.10 7.32
C ILE A 172 17.42 -2.90 6.97
N VAL A 173 16.26 -3.16 6.36
CA VAL A 173 15.20 -2.16 6.18
C VAL A 173 14.10 -2.44 7.19
N ILE A 174 13.69 -1.41 7.94
CA ILE A 174 12.56 -1.50 8.87
C ILE A 174 11.42 -0.61 8.35
N ILE A 175 10.28 -1.22 8.07
CA ILE A 175 9.06 -0.53 7.64
C ILE A 175 8.01 -0.70 8.73
N GLY A 176 7.45 0.42 9.21
CA GLY A 176 6.40 0.43 10.23
C GLY A 176 5.06 -0.10 9.71
N ASN A 177 4.01 0.04 10.53
CA ASN A 177 2.66 -0.38 10.15
C ASN A 177 1.96 0.68 9.28
N ASN A 178 0.96 0.26 8.49
CA ASN A 178 0.11 1.13 7.66
C ASN A 178 0.90 1.96 6.64
N VAL A 179 1.97 1.40 6.08
CA VAL A 179 2.81 2.05 5.08
C VAL A 179 2.42 1.58 3.69
N GLU A 180 2.26 2.53 2.77
CA GLU A 180 2.02 2.24 1.35
C GLU A 180 3.23 2.67 0.52
N ILE A 181 3.79 1.73 -0.28
CA ILE A 181 4.98 1.95 -1.11
C ILE A 181 4.60 1.82 -2.57
N GLY A 182 4.81 2.90 -3.33
CA GLY A 182 4.47 2.98 -4.75
C GLY A 182 5.23 1.98 -5.63
N ALA A 183 4.65 1.64 -6.76
CA ALA A 183 5.22 0.65 -7.69
C ALA A 183 6.65 0.99 -8.11
N ASN A 184 7.48 -0.05 -8.26
CA ASN A 184 8.89 0.03 -8.66
C ASN A 184 9.78 0.90 -7.74
N THR A 185 9.36 1.18 -6.53
CA THR A 185 10.21 1.87 -5.53
C THR A 185 11.32 0.93 -5.09
N CYS A 186 12.54 1.48 -4.97
CA CYS A 186 13.70 0.79 -4.40
C CYS A 186 14.05 1.39 -3.04
N ILE A 187 14.23 0.51 -2.04
CA ILE A 187 14.67 0.87 -0.69
C ILE A 187 15.84 -0.02 -0.34
N ASP A 188 17.03 0.55 -0.35
CA ASP A 188 18.26 -0.17 -0.04
C ASP A 188 18.41 -0.38 1.46
N ARG A 189 19.09 -1.47 1.84
CA ARG A 189 19.43 -1.76 3.24
C ARG A 189 20.48 -0.79 3.78
N GLY A 190 20.53 -0.63 5.10
CA GLY A 190 21.56 0.15 5.75
C GLY A 190 22.98 -0.38 5.49
N ALA A 191 23.96 0.51 5.49
CA ALA A 191 25.35 0.12 5.26
C ALA A 191 25.93 -0.69 6.45
N ILE A 192 25.71 -0.23 7.68
CA ILE A 192 26.17 -0.85 8.92
C ILE A 192 25.01 -0.96 9.91
N GLU A 193 24.21 0.09 10.04
CA GLU A 193 23.04 0.19 10.90
C GLU A 193 21.76 0.20 10.04
N ASP A 194 20.64 -0.08 10.69
CA ASP A 194 19.31 -0.15 10.07
C ASP A 194 18.72 1.25 9.80
#